data_7055c495466828e6afee8bbf7f8b40b1
#
_entry.id   7055c495466828e6afee8bbf7f8b40b1
#
_cell.length_a   1.000
_cell.length_b   1.000
_cell.length_c   1.000
_cell.angle_alpha   90.00
_cell.angle_beta   90.00
_cell.angle_gamma   90.00
#
_symmetry.space_group_name_H-M   'P 1'
#
loop_
_entity.id
_entity.type
_entity.pdbx_description
1 polymer ?
#
loop_
_entity_poly.entity_id
_entity_poly.type
_entity_poly.pdbx_seq_one_letter_code
_entity_poly.pdbx_strand_id
1 'polypeptide(L)'
;GLFSAGFDLKTIQGGDPKAAIEMTTAGFKLLSRIYSFPRPVIAASSGHAIALGAFLLCCADYRIGAKGNFIVQANETRNGMSIPTPILEISKSRILKNHWYRAILNAEAYSISDSIDAGYLDEVVDPEELMVKALEVAKDLATLSHPHYKLTKDLDQKDVLERINSSIDS
;
A
#
# COMPACT_ATOMS: atom_id res chain seq x y z
N GLY A 1 -11.98 -12.96 -4.65
CA GLY A 1 -11.17 -11.98 -5.35
C GLY A 1 -9.78 -11.83 -4.73
N LEU A 2 -8.83 -11.42 -5.53
CA LEU A 2 -7.47 -11.12 -5.12
C LEU A 2 -7.08 -9.77 -5.71
N PHE A 3 -6.71 -8.81 -4.85
CA PHE A 3 -6.10 -7.55 -5.27
C PHE A 3 -4.61 -7.77 -5.53
N SER A 4 -3.89 -8.27 -4.51
CA SER A 4 -2.50 -8.68 -4.64
C SER A 4 -2.09 -9.54 -3.44
N ALA A 5 -1.31 -10.59 -3.68
CA ALA A 5 -0.70 -11.43 -2.63
C ALA A 5 0.80 -11.12 -2.40
N GLY A 6 1.31 -10.06 -2.99
CA GLY A 6 2.70 -9.66 -2.82
C GLY A 6 3.64 -10.15 -3.92
N PHE A 7 4.89 -10.34 -3.55
CA PHE A 7 5.93 -10.83 -4.45
C PHE A 7 5.73 -12.31 -4.84
N ASP A 8 6.26 -12.69 -5.99
CA ASP A 8 6.27 -14.10 -6.40
C ASP A 8 7.12 -14.95 -5.45
N LEU A 9 6.43 -15.82 -4.70
CA LEU A 9 7.07 -16.68 -3.71
C LEU A 9 8.06 -17.69 -4.35
N LYS A 10 7.82 -18.10 -5.61
CA LYS A 10 8.75 -19.00 -6.31
C LYS A 10 10.10 -18.34 -6.54
N THR A 11 10.10 -17.05 -6.89
CA THR A 11 11.33 -16.27 -7.04
C THR A 11 12.02 -16.05 -5.68
N ILE A 12 11.26 -15.73 -4.63
CA ILE A 12 11.83 -15.54 -3.26
C ILE A 12 12.47 -16.84 -2.75
N GLN A 13 11.82 -17.98 -2.94
CA GLN A 13 12.24 -19.29 -2.41
C GLN A 13 13.10 -20.10 -3.37
N GLY A 14 13.26 -19.65 -4.61
CA GLY A 14 13.85 -20.40 -5.70
C GLY A 14 15.38 -20.58 -5.64
N GLY A 15 16.05 -20.05 -4.61
CA GLY A 15 17.48 -20.24 -4.40
C GLY A 15 18.39 -19.37 -5.28
N ASP A 16 17.83 -18.43 -6.05
CA ASP A 16 18.57 -17.38 -6.74
C ASP A 16 18.46 -16.05 -6.00
N PRO A 17 19.46 -15.70 -5.17
CA PRO A 17 19.45 -14.47 -4.40
C PRO A 17 19.42 -13.22 -5.28
N LYS A 18 20.02 -13.27 -6.46
CA LYS A 18 20.06 -12.13 -7.38
C LYS A 18 18.67 -11.82 -7.92
N ALA A 19 17.95 -12.82 -8.41
CA ALA A 19 16.58 -12.65 -8.89
C ALA A 19 15.63 -12.13 -7.79
N ALA A 20 15.78 -12.63 -6.56
CA ALA A 20 15.00 -12.17 -5.42
C ALA A 20 15.29 -10.68 -5.08
N ILE A 21 16.56 -10.27 -5.06
CA ILE A 21 16.96 -8.87 -4.83
C ILE A 21 16.47 -7.96 -5.95
N GLU A 22 16.62 -8.35 -7.20
CA GLU A 22 16.12 -7.56 -8.35
C GLU A 22 14.62 -7.35 -8.27
N MET A 23 13.85 -8.39 -7.98
CA MET A 23 12.39 -8.31 -7.84
C MET A 23 11.97 -7.43 -6.67
N THR A 24 12.57 -7.61 -5.49
CA THR A 24 12.22 -6.81 -4.30
C THR A 24 12.60 -5.34 -4.48
N THR A 25 13.78 -5.06 -5.04
CA THR A 25 14.20 -3.70 -5.38
C THR A 25 13.25 -3.03 -6.36
N ALA A 26 12.83 -3.73 -7.42
CA ALA A 26 11.83 -3.22 -8.37
C ALA A 26 10.49 -2.94 -7.69
N GLY A 27 10.05 -3.80 -6.77
CA GLY A 27 8.84 -3.59 -5.98
C GLY A 27 8.94 -2.37 -5.08
N PHE A 28 10.05 -2.15 -4.40
CA PHE A 28 10.22 -0.96 -3.54
C PHE A 28 10.29 0.33 -4.36
N LYS A 29 10.93 0.31 -5.52
CA LYS A 29 10.91 1.44 -6.47
C LYS A 29 9.48 1.73 -6.96
N LEU A 30 8.69 0.70 -7.23
CA LEU A 30 7.28 0.85 -7.59
C LEU A 30 6.48 1.51 -6.46
N LEU A 31 6.62 1.03 -5.21
CA LEU A 31 5.95 1.63 -4.05
C LEU A 31 6.33 3.10 -3.88
N SER A 32 7.62 3.43 -3.93
CA SER A 32 8.12 4.81 -3.84
C SER A 32 7.51 5.68 -4.95
N ARG A 33 7.47 5.17 -6.18
CA ARG A 33 6.89 5.88 -7.33
C ARG A 33 5.40 6.14 -7.19
N ILE A 34 4.61 5.16 -6.72
CA ILE A 34 3.17 5.34 -6.48
C ILE A 34 2.95 6.34 -5.36
N TYR A 35 3.66 6.18 -4.24
CA TYR A 35 3.55 7.04 -3.07
C TYR A 35 3.85 8.51 -3.40
N SER A 36 4.89 8.77 -4.20
CA SER A 36 5.30 10.12 -4.63
C SER A 36 4.65 10.61 -5.92
N PHE A 37 3.67 9.86 -6.48
CA PHE A 37 3.09 10.22 -7.77
C PHE A 37 2.47 11.62 -7.72
N PRO A 38 2.73 12.50 -8.73
CA PRO A 38 2.39 13.93 -8.66
C PRO A 38 0.88 14.22 -8.82
N ARG A 39 0.07 13.20 -9.00
CA ARG A 39 -1.39 13.27 -9.08
C ARG A 39 -2.00 12.35 -8.05
N PRO A 40 -3.26 12.57 -7.63
CA PRO A 40 -3.96 11.61 -6.77
C PRO A 40 -3.98 10.21 -7.39
N VAL A 41 -3.63 9.22 -6.60
CA VAL A 41 -3.68 7.79 -6.94
C VAL A 41 -4.82 7.15 -6.16
N ILE A 42 -5.75 6.52 -6.86
CA ILE A 42 -6.86 5.80 -6.26
C ILE A 42 -6.61 4.29 -6.37
N ALA A 43 -6.64 3.59 -5.25
CA ALA A 43 -6.60 2.14 -5.21
C ALA A 43 -8.01 1.58 -5.07
N ALA A 44 -8.38 0.69 -6.00
CA ALA A 44 -9.66 -0.03 -5.99
C ALA A 44 -9.39 -1.52 -5.74
N SER A 45 -9.52 -1.95 -4.48
CA SER A 45 -9.23 -3.32 -4.06
C SER A 45 -10.43 -4.22 -4.22
N SER A 46 -10.37 -5.15 -5.17
CA SER A 46 -11.44 -6.12 -5.49
C SER A 46 -11.35 -7.43 -4.70
N GLY A 47 -10.46 -7.53 -3.70
CA GLY A 47 -10.24 -8.76 -2.97
C GLY A 47 -9.12 -8.67 -1.93
N HIS A 48 -8.52 -9.82 -1.60
CA HIS A 48 -7.44 -9.89 -0.64
C HIS A 48 -6.25 -9.00 -1.02
N ALA A 49 -5.73 -8.24 -0.04
CA ALA A 49 -4.52 -7.42 -0.16
C ALA A 49 -3.51 -7.88 0.90
N ILE A 50 -2.55 -8.71 0.50
CA ILE A 50 -1.64 -9.39 1.42
C ILE A 50 -0.19 -9.03 1.07
N ALA A 51 0.67 -8.92 2.08
CA ALA A 51 2.08 -8.57 1.93
C ALA A 51 2.23 -7.27 1.13
N LEU A 52 3.01 -7.26 0.04
CA LEU A 52 3.14 -6.08 -0.83
C LEU A 52 1.77 -5.51 -1.28
N GLY A 53 0.72 -6.35 -1.37
CA GLY A 53 -0.64 -5.90 -1.69
C GLY A 53 -1.21 -4.93 -0.65
N ALA A 54 -0.99 -5.18 0.64
CA ALA A 54 -1.38 -4.26 1.71
C ALA A 54 -0.59 -2.94 1.64
N PHE A 55 0.68 -3.01 1.27
CA PHE A 55 1.52 -1.81 1.15
C PHE A 55 1.23 -0.99 -0.11
N LEU A 56 0.76 -1.62 -1.18
CA LEU A 56 0.22 -0.91 -2.36
C LEU A 56 -0.98 -0.04 -1.97
N LEU A 57 -1.87 -0.54 -1.10
CA LEU A 57 -2.94 0.29 -0.55
C LEU A 57 -2.38 1.49 0.21
N CYS A 58 -1.37 1.29 1.06
CA CYS A 58 -0.75 2.38 1.80
C CYS A 58 -0.09 3.45 0.92
N CYS A 59 0.29 3.12 -0.32
CA CYS A 59 0.86 4.09 -1.26
C CYS A 59 -0.16 5.02 -1.90
N ALA A 60 -1.43 4.60 -2.00
CA ALA A 60 -2.47 5.36 -2.67
C ALA A 60 -2.98 6.53 -1.81
N ASP A 61 -3.49 7.56 -2.48
CA ASP A 61 -4.03 8.75 -1.84
C ASP A 61 -5.49 8.56 -1.42
N TYR A 62 -6.23 7.69 -2.12
CA TYR A 62 -7.58 7.26 -1.75
C TYR A 62 -7.74 5.76 -2.02
N ARG A 63 -8.37 5.02 -1.09
CA ARG A 63 -8.36 3.57 -1.07
C ARG A 63 -9.77 3.03 -0.84
N ILE A 64 -10.28 2.31 -1.82
CA ILE A 64 -11.64 1.75 -1.81
C ILE A 64 -11.55 0.23 -1.85
N GLY A 65 -12.22 -0.45 -0.94
CA GLY A 65 -12.36 -1.90 -0.92
C GLY A 65 -13.73 -2.38 -1.37
N ALA A 66 -13.78 -3.48 -2.08
CA ALA A 66 -15.03 -4.18 -2.32
C ALA A 66 -15.45 -4.99 -1.08
N LYS A 67 -16.73 -4.96 -0.70
CA LYS A 67 -17.30 -5.86 0.31
C LYS A 67 -17.06 -7.32 -0.06
N GLY A 68 -16.80 -8.15 0.94
CA GLY A 68 -16.60 -9.59 0.75
C GLY A 68 -15.81 -10.22 1.89
N ASN A 69 -15.67 -11.53 1.85
CA ASN A 69 -14.84 -12.26 2.80
C ASN A 69 -13.36 -12.17 2.40
N PHE A 70 -12.83 -10.96 2.43
CA PHE A 70 -11.45 -10.63 2.09
C PHE A 70 -10.71 -10.11 3.31
N ILE A 71 -9.38 -10.20 3.28
CA ILE A 71 -8.50 -9.66 4.32
C ILE A 71 -7.47 -8.72 3.73
N VAL A 72 -7.05 -7.76 4.56
CA VAL A 72 -5.85 -6.94 4.35
C VAL A 72 -4.85 -7.31 5.44
N GLN A 73 -3.62 -7.66 5.06
CA GLN A 73 -2.63 -8.15 6.02
C GLN A 73 -1.19 -7.89 5.56
N ALA A 74 -0.41 -7.26 6.42
CA ALA A 74 1.06 -7.25 6.36
C ALA A 74 1.56 -8.50 7.09
N ASN A 75 1.88 -9.56 6.36
CA ASN A 75 2.14 -10.89 6.95
C ASN A 75 3.62 -11.27 7.06
N GLU A 76 4.53 -10.34 6.81
CA GLU A 76 5.98 -10.57 6.74
C GLU A 76 6.52 -11.22 8.02
N THR A 77 6.22 -10.66 9.18
CA THR A 77 6.71 -11.18 10.48
C THR A 77 6.17 -12.57 10.79
N ARG A 78 4.96 -12.92 10.34
CA ARG A 78 4.43 -14.30 10.47
C ARG A 78 5.17 -15.29 9.58
N ASN A 79 5.73 -14.80 8.47
CA ASN A 79 6.48 -15.62 7.52
C ASN A 79 8.00 -15.59 7.79
N GLY A 80 8.43 -15.11 8.96
CA GLY A 80 9.84 -15.05 9.35
C GLY A 80 10.65 -13.99 8.59
N MET A 81 9.99 -12.99 8.03
CA MET A 81 10.61 -11.91 7.28
C MET A 81 10.60 -10.61 8.09
N SER A 82 11.70 -9.88 8.04
CA SER A 82 11.75 -8.50 8.53
C SER A 82 11.07 -7.57 7.53
N ILE A 83 10.44 -6.52 8.03
CA ILE A 83 9.83 -5.49 7.17
C ILE A 83 10.88 -4.45 6.81
N PRO A 84 11.22 -4.27 5.52
CA PRO A 84 12.22 -3.31 5.08
C PRO A 84 11.77 -1.86 5.27
N THR A 85 12.75 -0.95 5.34
CA THR A 85 12.54 0.48 5.55
C THR A 85 11.49 1.11 4.61
N PRO A 86 11.49 0.85 3.29
CA PRO A 86 10.48 1.45 2.40
C PRO A 86 9.05 1.13 2.83
N ILE A 87 8.82 -0.12 3.20
CA ILE A 87 7.49 -0.58 3.63
C ILE A 87 7.13 0.01 4.99
N LEU A 88 8.06 0.02 5.95
CA LEU A 88 7.82 0.62 7.27
C LEU A 88 7.45 2.09 7.16
N GLU A 89 8.17 2.86 6.39
CA GLU A 89 7.97 4.31 6.28
C GLU A 89 6.61 4.63 5.59
N ILE A 90 6.28 3.94 4.50
CA ILE A 90 4.98 4.09 3.84
C ILE A 90 3.84 3.72 4.78
N SER A 91 3.97 2.59 5.48
CA SER A 91 2.94 2.13 6.40
C SER A 91 2.71 3.08 7.57
N LYS A 92 3.79 3.66 8.14
CA LYS A 92 3.69 4.66 9.22
C LYS A 92 2.91 5.90 8.82
N SER A 93 2.93 6.27 7.54
CA SER A 93 2.20 7.43 7.04
C SER A 93 0.69 7.17 6.88
N ARG A 94 0.24 5.92 6.95
CA ARG A 94 -1.15 5.53 6.67
C ARG A 94 -1.84 4.79 7.80
N ILE A 95 -1.16 3.84 8.43
CA ILE A 95 -1.74 3.04 9.51
C ILE A 95 -1.89 3.89 10.77
N LEU A 96 -3.07 3.88 11.34
CA LEU A 96 -3.38 4.65 12.54
C LEU A 96 -2.52 4.17 13.72
N LYS A 97 -2.08 5.11 14.55
CA LYS A 97 -1.12 4.87 15.63
C LYS A 97 -1.57 3.78 16.60
N ASN A 98 -2.85 3.70 16.92
CA ASN A 98 -3.44 2.69 17.80
C ASN A 98 -3.49 1.29 17.17
N HIS A 99 -3.41 1.18 15.84
CA HIS A 99 -3.36 -0.09 15.10
C HIS A 99 -1.94 -0.49 14.67
N TRP A 100 -0.96 0.40 14.81
CA TRP A 100 0.38 0.22 14.25
C TRP A 100 1.02 -1.13 14.62
N TYR A 101 1.10 -1.45 15.93
CA TYR A 101 1.71 -2.71 16.38
C TYR A 101 0.90 -3.92 15.93
N ARG A 102 -0.43 -3.86 16.03
CA ARG A 102 -1.32 -4.95 15.62
C ARG A 102 -1.19 -5.23 14.12
N ALA A 103 -1.29 -4.18 13.31
CA ALA A 103 -1.30 -4.29 11.85
C ALA A 103 0.06 -4.72 11.29
N ILE A 104 1.15 -4.11 11.76
CA ILE A 104 2.46 -4.23 11.12
C ILE A 104 3.36 -5.21 11.86
N LEU A 105 3.59 -5.04 13.17
CA LEU A 105 4.52 -5.90 13.90
C LEU A 105 3.91 -7.28 14.23
N ASN A 106 2.64 -7.28 14.65
CA ASN A 106 1.93 -8.51 15.03
C ASN A 106 1.27 -9.21 13.82
N ALA A 107 1.33 -8.59 12.64
CA ALA A 107 0.77 -9.11 11.39
C ALA A 107 -0.69 -9.58 11.54
N GLU A 108 -1.52 -8.75 12.18
CA GLU A 108 -2.94 -9.02 12.33
C GLU A 108 -3.63 -8.95 10.97
N ALA A 109 -4.49 -9.92 10.70
CA ALA A 109 -5.34 -9.89 9.52
C ALA A 109 -6.61 -9.08 9.82
N TYR A 110 -6.86 -8.06 9.03
CA TYR A 110 -8.06 -7.23 9.12
C TYR A 110 -9.08 -7.69 8.09
N SER A 111 -10.35 -7.79 8.50
CA SER A 111 -11.44 -7.88 7.53
C SER A 111 -11.46 -6.64 6.65
N ILE A 112 -12.12 -6.71 5.50
CA ILE A 112 -12.26 -5.53 4.63
C ILE A 112 -12.90 -4.35 5.39
N SER A 113 -13.89 -4.61 6.24
CA SER A 113 -14.56 -3.56 7.03
C SER A 113 -13.64 -2.97 8.10
N ASP A 114 -12.92 -3.82 8.86
CA ASP A 114 -12.03 -3.38 9.93
C ASP A 114 -10.76 -2.67 9.38
N SER A 115 -10.49 -2.84 8.08
CA SER A 115 -9.38 -2.17 7.39
C SER A 115 -9.53 -0.66 7.32
N ILE A 116 -10.75 -0.13 7.45
CA ILE A 116 -11.01 1.30 7.56
C ILE A 116 -10.46 1.81 8.89
N ASP A 117 -10.80 1.16 9.99
CA ASP A 117 -10.37 1.55 11.34
C ASP A 117 -8.85 1.48 11.52
N ALA A 118 -8.20 0.56 10.81
CA ALA A 118 -6.75 0.42 10.83
C ALA A 118 -6.04 1.46 9.95
N GLY A 119 -6.72 2.06 8.98
CA GLY A 119 -6.15 3.02 8.04
C GLY A 119 -5.62 2.38 6.75
N TYR A 120 -5.96 1.12 6.45
CA TYR A 120 -5.65 0.52 5.16
C TYR A 120 -6.59 0.98 4.04
N LEU A 121 -7.86 1.23 4.37
CA LEU A 121 -8.89 1.68 3.44
C LEU A 121 -9.55 2.97 3.95
N ASP A 122 -10.09 3.75 3.03
CA ASP A 122 -10.89 4.94 3.33
C ASP A 122 -12.38 4.64 3.21
N GLU A 123 -12.76 3.72 2.33
CA GLU A 123 -14.16 3.38 2.04
C GLU A 123 -14.31 1.92 1.61
N VAL A 124 -15.48 1.34 1.87
CA VAL A 124 -15.87 0.00 1.42
C VAL A 124 -17.23 0.08 0.75
N VAL A 125 -17.33 -0.44 -0.47
CA VAL A 125 -18.54 -0.41 -1.31
C VAL A 125 -18.93 -1.81 -1.78
N ASP A 126 -20.12 -1.96 -2.34
CA ASP A 126 -20.53 -3.21 -2.97
C ASP A 126 -19.64 -3.53 -4.19
N PRO A 127 -19.36 -4.80 -4.49
CA PRO A 127 -18.38 -5.15 -5.53
C PRO A 127 -18.69 -4.56 -6.91
N GLU A 128 -19.96 -4.50 -7.29
CA GLU A 128 -20.42 -3.90 -8.54
C GLU A 128 -20.24 -2.38 -8.60
N GLU A 129 -20.14 -1.71 -7.45
CA GLU A 129 -19.96 -0.26 -7.36
C GLU A 129 -18.49 0.15 -7.31
N LEU A 130 -17.56 -0.79 -7.09
CA LEU A 130 -16.15 -0.48 -6.85
C LEU A 130 -15.53 0.43 -7.90
N MET A 131 -15.66 0.08 -9.18
CA MET A 131 -15.07 0.88 -10.27
C MET A 131 -15.83 2.16 -10.53
N VAL A 132 -17.15 2.18 -10.34
CA VAL A 132 -17.97 3.39 -10.45
C VAL A 132 -17.52 4.40 -9.41
N LYS A 133 -17.39 3.97 -8.15
CA LYS A 133 -16.93 4.82 -7.05
C LYS A 133 -15.49 5.30 -7.23
N ALA A 134 -14.59 4.43 -7.66
CA ALA A 134 -13.20 4.81 -7.93
C ALA A 134 -13.10 5.88 -9.03
N LEU A 135 -13.89 5.78 -10.08
CA LEU A 135 -13.94 6.77 -11.16
C LEU A 135 -14.60 8.09 -10.70
N GLU A 136 -15.61 8.02 -9.84
CA GLU A 136 -16.23 9.20 -9.23
C GLU A 136 -15.21 9.99 -8.41
N VAL A 137 -14.51 9.33 -7.49
CA VAL A 137 -13.43 9.94 -6.69
C VAL A 137 -12.32 10.48 -7.58
N ALA A 138 -11.90 9.74 -8.61
CA ALA A 138 -10.86 10.19 -9.53
C ALA A 138 -11.29 11.47 -10.29
N LYS A 139 -12.54 11.57 -10.72
CA LYS A 139 -13.08 12.77 -11.38
C LYS A 139 -13.10 13.97 -10.43
N ASP A 140 -13.52 13.77 -9.19
CA ASP A 140 -13.52 14.83 -8.17
C ASP A 140 -12.09 15.32 -7.91
N LEU A 141 -11.17 14.41 -7.60
CA LEU A 141 -9.77 14.75 -7.32
C LEU A 141 -9.03 15.32 -8.55
N ALA A 142 -9.51 15.05 -9.76
CA ALA A 142 -8.98 15.67 -10.99
C ALA A 142 -9.28 17.17 -11.08
N THR A 143 -10.24 17.68 -10.30
CA THR A 143 -10.56 19.13 -10.23
C THR A 143 -9.58 19.92 -9.38
N LEU A 144 -8.77 19.26 -8.57
CA LEU A 144 -7.80 19.92 -7.71
C LEU A 144 -6.74 20.68 -8.51
N SER A 145 -6.21 21.76 -7.94
CA SER A 145 -5.05 22.46 -8.50
C SER A 145 -3.79 21.58 -8.38
N HIS A 146 -3.47 20.84 -9.43
CA HIS A 146 -2.41 19.85 -9.41
C HIS A 146 -1.02 20.39 -9.13
N PRO A 147 -0.59 21.58 -9.59
CA PRO A 147 0.68 22.15 -9.13
C PRO A 147 0.73 22.32 -7.61
N HIS A 148 -0.34 22.80 -6.99
CA HIS A 148 -0.41 22.98 -5.54
C HIS A 148 -0.57 21.66 -4.78
N TYR A 149 -1.31 20.71 -5.33
CA TYR A 149 -1.41 19.35 -4.81
C TYR A 149 -0.02 18.70 -4.75
N LYS A 150 0.71 18.72 -5.87
CA LYS A 150 2.07 18.17 -5.94
C LYS A 150 3.01 18.83 -4.93
N LEU A 151 3.05 20.17 -4.90
CA LEU A 151 3.91 20.90 -3.96
C LEU A 151 3.61 20.54 -2.49
N THR A 152 2.34 20.45 -2.13
CA THR A 152 1.93 20.07 -0.77
C THR A 152 2.33 18.63 -0.46
N LYS A 153 2.10 17.71 -1.40
CA LYS A 153 2.48 16.30 -1.26
C LYS A 153 3.99 16.12 -1.15
N ASP A 154 4.78 16.83 -1.95
CA ASP A 154 6.23 16.80 -1.90
C ASP A 154 6.76 17.28 -0.53
N LEU A 155 6.15 18.31 0.04
CA LEU A 155 6.52 18.82 1.38
C LEU A 155 6.16 17.83 2.48
N ASP A 156 4.96 17.26 2.42
CA ASP A 156 4.47 16.27 3.41
C ASP A 156 5.32 15.00 3.41
N GLN A 157 5.70 14.53 2.22
CA GLN A 157 6.39 13.25 2.03
C GLN A 157 7.92 13.36 2.03
N LYS A 158 8.50 14.54 2.11
CA LYS A 158 9.93 14.78 1.92
C LYS A 158 10.81 13.83 2.74
N ASP A 159 10.66 13.84 4.06
CA ASP A 159 11.51 13.06 4.96
C ASP A 159 11.28 11.54 4.81
N VAL A 160 10.06 11.14 4.52
CA VAL A 160 9.71 9.74 4.27
C VAL A 160 10.39 9.25 2.99
N LEU A 161 10.30 10.01 1.91
CA LEU A 161 10.92 9.68 0.62
C LEU A 161 12.45 9.67 0.70
N GLU A 162 13.07 10.57 1.44
CA GLU A 162 14.52 10.58 1.67
C GLU A 162 14.96 9.27 2.34
N ARG A 163 14.25 8.80 3.37
CA ARG A 163 14.54 7.52 4.05
C ARG A 163 14.30 6.30 3.15
N ILE A 164 13.22 6.31 2.38
CA ILE A 164 12.90 5.23 1.44
C ILE A 164 13.99 5.11 0.38
N ASN A 165 14.30 6.20 -0.31
CA ASN A 165 15.24 6.19 -1.43
C ASN A 165 16.65 5.81 -0.97
N SER A 166 17.12 6.38 0.14
CA SER A 166 18.41 6.02 0.72
C SER A 166 18.54 4.53 1.06
N SER A 167 17.43 3.88 1.44
CA SER A 167 17.42 2.45 1.77
C SER A 167 17.30 1.53 0.55
N ILE A 168 16.85 2.03 -0.59
CA ILE A 168 16.78 1.25 -1.85
C ILE A 168 18.14 1.27 -2.56
N ASP A 169 18.87 2.37 -2.43
CA ASP A 169 20.15 2.59 -3.11
C ASP A 169 21.35 2.05 -2.31
N SER A 170 21.13 1.58 -1.06
CA SER A 170 22.14 0.97 -0.20
C SER A 170 22.25 -0.54 -0.39
#